data_2f4714655c85496a90abd06b8044cf0d
#
_entry.id   2f4714655c85496a90abd06b8044cf0d
#
_cell.length_a   1.000
_cell.length_b   1.000
_cell.length_c   1.000
_cell.angle_alpha   90.00
_cell.angle_beta   90.00
_cell.angle_gamma   90.00
#
_symmetry.space_group_name_H-M   'P 1'
#
loop_
_entity.id
_entity.type
_entity.pdbx_description
1 polymer ?
#
loop_
_entity_poly.entity_id
_entity_poly.type
_entity_poly.pdbx_seq_one_letter_code
_entity_poly.pdbx_strand_id
1 'polypeptide(L)'
;MHNEQKVTDSIYWIGANDFVTPRFDNLVPLPQGISYNTYFIDDEKTCVLDGIDNACRDIFMDNLSYLLKGRALDYIIINHMEPDHSGSLLALAEAHPQAKIIASPQAIKMFEQFFHVSFKDRTILSDEKMVLDLGVHKLRFIKAPMVHWPEVTFTYDETDKVLFSADAFGTFGAIHGSIFADAVDYADVYGTEGRRYYTNTTGKYGMQVISVLKKTAALPIDIICSLHGPVLRTEKDKAYVINRVKKWASFTPDYTSASIFFASAYGHTAMAATRLATLLSERGVRNLKLIDLCVTPVSDAWAEVFRRSHLVLAAPTMNMCLNPAMAAFLHECTTMGIQNRKVAILGNSSWAPNVSGKLMKDIVSTWKKCEIIEEPLHVKGSITGDDEALISLADTLAADILGKEGA
;
A
#
# COMPACT_ATOMS: atom_id res chain seq x y z
N MET A 1 24.14 -16.11 -12.60
CA MET A 1 22.92 -16.45 -13.40
C MET A 1 22.14 -15.17 -13.54
N HIS A 2 21.85 -14.75 -14.75
CA HIS A 2 21.24 -13.46 -15.03
C HIS A 2 19.74 -13.66 -15.26
N ASN A 3 18.93 -12.74 -14.75
CA ASN A 3 17.47 -12.76 -14.87
C ASN A 3 16.89 -11.38 -15.29
N GLU A 4 17.76 -10.53 -15.85
CA GLU A 4 17.35 -9.25 -16.41
C GLU A 4 16.33 -9.43 -17.52
N GLN A 5 15.42 -8.47 -17.64
CA GLN A 5 14.41 -8.46 -18.71
C GLN A 5 14.31 -7.08 -19.35
N LYS A 6 14.10 -7.03 -20.66
CA LYS A 6 13.87 -5.77 -21.37
C LYS A 6 12.54 -5.15 -21.01
N VAL A 7 12.54 -3.87 -20.66
CA VAL A 7 11.36 -3.02 -20.57
C VAL A 7 11.09 -2.37 -21.93
N THR A 8 12.15 -1.79 -22.54
CA THR A 8 12.21 -1.29 -23.92
C THR A 8 13.46 -1.83 -24.60
N ASP A 9 13.86 -1.30 -25.75
CA ASP A 9 15.10 -1.76 -26.42
C ASP A 9 16.37 -1.45 -25.64
N SER A 10 16.36 -0.39 -24.82
CA SER A 10 17.51 0.10 -24.06
C SER A 10 17.28 0.21 -22.54
N ILE A 11 16.08 -0.01 -22.07
CA ILE A 11 15.73 -0.02 -20.64
C ILE A 11 15.54 -1.46 -20.18
N TYR A 12 16.20 -1.84 -19.09
CA TYR A 12 16.17 -3.19 -18.54
C TYR A 12 15.70 -3.17 -17.07
N TRP A 13 14.85 -4.10 -16.72
CA TRP A 13 14.62 -4.49 -15.33
C TRP A 13 15.78 -5.38 -14.89
N ILE A 14 16.42 -5.05 -13.79
CA ILE A 14 17.57 -5.77 -13.22
C ILE A 14 17.36 -6.13 -11.76
N GLY A 15 16.10 -6.15 -11.32
CA GLY A 15 15.68 -6.45 -9.95
C GLY A 15 15.74 -7.93 -9.58
N ALA A 16 15.06 -8.26 -8.50
CA ALA A 16 14.97 -9.62 -7.98
C ALA A 16 13.59 -9.90 -7.36
N ASN A 17 13.23 -11.19 -7.30
CA ASN A 17 12.11 -11.69 -6.52
C ASN A 17 12.61 -12.27 -5.20
N ASP A 18 11.95 -11.95 -4.10
CA ASP A 18 12.18 -12.52 -2.78
C ASP A 18 10.98 -13.35 -2.33
N PHE A 19 11.20 -14.66 -2.15
CA PHE A 19 10.22 -15.61 -1.63
C PHE A 19 10.52 -16.03 -0.18
N VAL A 20 11.55 -15.43 0.44
CA VAL A 20 12.07 -15.86 1.75
C VAL A 20 11.67 -14.91 2.85
N THR A 21 11.68 -13.60 2.58
CA THR A 21 11.28 -12.58 3.55
C THR A 21 9.81 -12.76 3.94
N PRO A 22 9.51 -13.05 5.22
CA PRO A 22 8.15 -13.39 5.63
C PRO A 22 7.23 -12.18 5.77
N ARG A 23 7.79 -10.98 5.93
CA ARG A 23 7.05 -9.74 6.19
C ARG A 23 7.77 -8.53 5.63
N PHE A 24 7.02 -7.64 4.96
CA PHE A 24 7.45 -6.29 4.63
C PHE A 24 7.44 -5.43 5.91
N ASP A 25 8.47 -4.61 6.11
CA ASP A 25 8.68 -3.79 7.34
C ASP A 25 8.59 -4.61 8.65
N ASN A 26 8.84 -5.89 8.56
CA ASN A 26 8.62 -6.84 9.66
C ASN A 26 7.19 -6.82 10.24
N LEU A 27 6.25 -6.26 9.51
CA LEU A 27 4.86 -6.03 9.91
C LEU A 27 3.86 -6.73 8.98
N VAL A 28 3.90 -6.46 7.67
CA VAL A 28 2.92 -6.92 6.68
C VAL A 28 3.30 -8.29 6.14
N PRO A 29 2.51 -9.36 6.34
CA PRO A 29 2.84 -10.69 5.82
C PRO A 29 2.98 -10.70 4.28
N LEU A 30 3.93 -11.47 3.77
CA LEU A 30 4.22 -11.62 2.35
C LEU A 30 4.00 -13.08 1.89
N PRO A 31 2.77 -13.60 1.90
CA PRO A 31 2.51 -15.00 1.56
C PRO A 31 2.83 -15.35 0.10
N GLN A 32 2.92 -14.35 -0.78
CA GLN A 32 3.26 -14.48 -2.20
C GLN A 32 4.63 -13.90 -2.53
N GLY A 33 5.48 -13.65 -1.51
CA GLY A 33 6.76 -12.96 -1.69
C GLY A 33 6.61 -11.50 -2.07
N ILE A 34 7.70 -10.93 -2.59
CA ILE A 34 7.77 -9.55 -3.07
C ILE A 34 8.79 -9.46 -4.20
N SER A 35 8.61 -8.55 -5.13
CA SER A 35 9.67 -8.14 -6.06
C SER A 35 10.30 -6.85 -5.62
N TYR A 36 11.62 -6.76 -5.72
CA TYR A 36 12.37 -5.52 -5.61
C TYR A 36 12.84 -5.15 -7.00
N ASN A 37 12.30 -4.05 -7.53
CA ASN A 37 12.59 -3.63 -8.89
C ASN A 37 13.64 -2.52 -8.90
N THR A 38 14.57 -2.63 -9.80
CA THR A 38 15.53 -1.59 -10.15
C THR A 38 15.75 -1.64 -11.65
N TYR A 39 16.17 -0.54 -12.24
CA TYR A 39 16.20 -0.42 -13.69
C TYR A 39 17.56 0.11 -14.16
N PHE A 40 17.98 -0.39 -15.32
CA PHE A 40 19.20 0.03 -15.99
C PHE A 40 18.85 0.60 -17.36
N ILE A 41 19.43 1.74 -17.71
CA ILE A 41 19.35 2.35 -19.03
C ILE A 41 20.70 2.22 -19.71
N ASP A 42 20.71 1.48 -20.84
CA ASP A 42 21.87 1.28 -21.70
C ASP A 42 21.85 2.31 -22.84
N ASP A 43 22.58 3.40 -22.65
CA ASP A 43 22.66 4.52 -23.58
C ASP A 43 24.15 4.90 -23.76
N GLU A 44 24.44 6.04 -24.43
CA GLU A 44 25.79 6.61 -24.50
C GLU A 44 26.38 6.75 -23.10
N LYS A 45 25.58 7.26 -22.14
CA LYS A 45 25.86 7.21 -20.72
C LYS A 45 24.93 6.24 -20.04
N THR A 46 25.51 5.34 -19.26
CA THR A 46 24.76 4.31 -18.54
C THR A 46 24.19 4.83 -17.24
N CYS A 47 22.99 4.39 -16.89
CA CYS A 47 22.30 4.84 -15.69
C CYS A 47 21.59 3.70 -14.97
N VAL A 48 21.70 3.64 -13.63
CA VAL A 48 20.88 2.79 -12.77
C VAL A 48 19.91 3.67 -11.98
N LEU A 49 18.66 3.22 -11.85
CA LEU A 49 17.63 3.88 -11.06
C LEU A 49 17.29 3.02 -9.84
N ASP A 50 17.63 3.54 -8.67
CA ASP A 50 17.53 2.91 -7.35
C ASP A 50 18.38 1.63 -7.20
N GLY A 51 18.48 1.15 -5.97
CA GLY A 51 19.01 -0.17 -5.66
C GLY A 51 17.88 -1.14 -5.32
N ILE A 52 18.19 -2.15 -4.52
CA ILE A 52 17.23 -3.11 -3.98
C ILE A 52 17.59 -3.49 -2.54
N ASP A 53 16.75 -4.30 -1.93
CA ASP A 53 17.01 -4.86 -0.62
C ASP A 53 18.37 -5.60 -0.58
N ASN A 54 19.05 -5.45 0.52
CA ASN A 54 20.39 -6.03 0.69
C ASN A 54 20.38 -7.58 0.62
N ALA A 55 19.26 -8.22 0.91
CA ALA A 55 19.12 -9.67 0.77
C ALA A 55 19.22 -10.15 -0.69
N CYS A 56 18.84 -9.28 -1.64
CA CYS A 56 18.87 -9.57 -3.08
C CYS A 56 20.04 -8.89 -3.82
N ARG A 57 20.94 -8.20 -3.09
CA ARG A 57 22.03 -7.39 -3.65
C ARG A 57 22.87 -8.12 -4.69
N ASP A 58 23.26 -9.36 -4.40
CA ASP A 58 24.19 -10.09 -5.27
C ASP A 58 23.57 -10.41 -6.63
N ILE A 59 22.25 -10.66 -6.69
CA ILE A 59 21.50 -10.86 -7.94
C ILE A 59 21.49 -9.56 -8.75
N PHE A 60 21.20 -8.44 -8.11
CA PHE A 60 21.19 -7.12 -8.74
C PHE A 60 22.56 -6.76 -9.32
N MET A 61 23.62 -6.91 -8.52
CA MET A 61 24.99 -6.59 -8.96
C MET A 61 25.46 -7.49 -10.11
N ASP A 62 25.06 -8.75 -10.12
CA ASP A 62 25.36 -9.71 -11.21
C ASP A 62 24.63 -9.32 -12.51
N ASN A 63 23.33 -9.00 -12.44
CA ASN A 63 22.56 -8.50 -13.58
C ASN A 63 23.17 -7.22 -14.17
N LEU A 64 23.53 -6.26 -13.33
CA LEU A 64 24.14 -4.99 -13.74
C LEU A 64 25.50 -5.23 -14.41
N SER A 65 26.36 -6.03 -13.79
CA SER A 65 27.69 -6.38 -14.34
C SER A 65 27.58 -7.01 -15.73
N TYR A 66 26.59 -7.90 -15.91
CA TYR A 66 26.34 -8.55 -17.20
C TYR A 66 25.94 -7.56 -18.29
N LEU A 67 25.05 -6.61 -17.98
CA LEU A 67 24.60 -5.61 -18.96
C LEU A 67 25.65 -4.53 -19.24
N LEU A 68 26.45 -4.17 -18.26
CA LEU A 68 27.56 -3.20 -18.46
C LEU A 68 28.62 -3.70 -19.45
N LYS A 69 28.86 -5.01 -19.54
CA LYS A 69 29.85 -5.62 -20.46
C LYS A 69 31.23 -4.95 -20.39
N GLY A 70 31.64 -4.56 -19.18
CA GLY A 70 32.89 -3.88 -18.93
C GLY A 70 32.87 -2.35 -19.17
N ARG A 71 31.73 -1.77 -19.57
CA ARG A 71 31.54 -0.31 -19.58
C ARG A 71 31.52 0.25 -18.16
N ALA A 72 31.84 1.52 -18.03
CA ALA A 72 31.66 2.24 -16.78
C ALA A 72 30.15 2.50 -16.53
N LEU A 73 29.73 2.53 -15.25
CA LEU A 73 28.45 3.10 -14.85
C LEU A 73 28.64 4.60 -14.69
N ASP A 74 27.85 5.43 -15.40
CA ASP A 74 27.98 6.89 -15.38
C ASP A 74 27.11 7.53 -14.29
N TYR A 75 25.89 7.02 -14.08
CA TYR A 75 24.92 7.61 -13.16
C TYR A 75 24.23 6.57 -12.28
N ILE A 76 24.00 6.97 -11.03
CA ILE A 76 23.11 6.30 -10.07
C ILE A 76 22.05 7.32 -9.67
N ILE A 77 20.80 7.09 -10.04
CA ILE A 77 19.66 7.91 -9.63
C ILE A 77 19.04 7.28 -8.38
N ILE A 78 18.77 8.10 -7.37
CA ILE A 78 18.08 7.68 -6.15
C ILE A 78 16.73 8.38 -6.09
N ASN A 79 15.68 7.63 -6.36
CA ASN A 79 14.29 8.09 -6.27
C ASN A 79 13.74 7.91 -4.85
N HIS A 80 14.18 6.84 -4.13
CA HIS A 80 13.66 6.46 -2.83
C HIS A 80 14.75 5.90 -1.90
N MET A 81 14.64 6.21 -0.61
CA MET A 81 15.66 5.87 0.38
C MET A 81 15.22 4.81 1.39
N GLU A 82 14.03 4.23 1.24
CA GLU A 82 13.65 3.10 2.08
C GLU A 82 14.64 1.94 1.93
N PRO A 83 14.99 1.23 3.03
CA PRO A 83 16.08 0.25 3.01
C PRO A 83 15.94 -0.89 2.00
N ASP A 84 14.72 -1.25 1.62
CA ASP A 84 14.45 -2.27 0.60
C ASP A 84 14.78 -1.80 -0.84
N HIS A 85 15.03 -0.50 -1.04
CA HIS A 85 15.55 0.08 -2.29
C HIS A 85 16.94 0.69 -2.11
N SER A 86 17.26 1.13 -0.91
CA SER A 86 18.56 1.77 -0.67
C SER A 86 19.62 0.82 -0.10
N GLY A 87 19.24 -0.37 0.38
CA GLY A 87 20.15 -1.28 1.08
C GLY A 87 21.40 -1.67 0.28
N SER A 88 21.29 -1.78 -1.04
CA SER A 88 22.41 -2.10 -1.92
C SER A 88 23.16 -0.86 -2.46
N LEU A 89 22.66 0.37 -2.24
CA LEU A 89 23.21 1.58 -2.87
C LEU A 89 24.65 1.89 -2.46
N LEU A 90 25.04 1.64 -1.20
CA LEU A 90 26.42 1.84 -0.77
C LEU A 90 27.37 0.93 -1.55
N ALA A 91 27.06 -0.36 -1.63
CA ALA A 91 27.87 -1.33 -2.37
C ALA A 91 27.93 -0.99 -3.87
N LEU A 92 26.83 -0.58 -4.47
CA LEU A 92 26.78 -0.10 -5.85
C LEU A 92 27.69 1.12 -6.05
N ALA A 93 27.59 2.10 -5.15
CA ALA A 93 28.37 3.32 -5.23
C ALA A 93 29.88 3.09 -5.03
N GLU A 94 30.26 2.14 -4.19
CA GLU A 94 31.67 1.74 -3.96
C GLU A 94 32.22 0.94 -5.13
N ALA A 95 31.44 0.04 -5.73
CA ALA A 95 31.82 -0.71 -6.92
C ALA A 95 32.02 0.18 -8.16
N HIS A 96 31.34 1.32 -8.22
CA HIS A 96 31.39 2.27 -9.34
C HIS A 96 31.80 3.69 -8.86
N PRO A 97 33.07 3.90 -8.41
CA PRO A 97 33.49 5.14 -7.76
C PRO A 97 33.45 6.36 -8.69
N GLN A 98 33.46 6.17 -10.01
CA GLN A 98 33.34 7.25 -11.01
C GLN A 98 31.89 7.68 -11.26
N ALA A 99 30.91 6.87 -10.91
CA ALA A 99 29.51 7.16 -11.16
C ALA A 99 29.04 8.41 -10.38
N LYS A 100 28.32 9.32 -11.04
CA LYS A 100 27.68 10.45 -10.37
C LYS A 100 26.38 10.00 -9.73
N ILE A 101 26.12 10.46 -8.51
CA ILE A 101 24.88 10.17 -7.78
C ILE A 101 23.92 11.32 -7.97
N ILE A 102 22.71 11.04 -8.46
CA ILE A 102 21.66 12.04 -8.69
C ILE A 102 20.52 11.75 -7.71
N ALA A 103 20.23 12.69 -6.84
CA ALA A 103 19.22 12.53 -5.82
C ALA A 103 18.69 13.88 -5.31
N SER A 104 17.53 13.85 -4.65
CA SER A 104 17.04 15.02 -3.93
C SER A 104 17.94 15.38 -2.75
N PRO A 105 18.00 16.66 -2.30
CA PRO A 105 18.77 17.04 -1.12
C PRO A 105 18.40 16.23 0.12
N GLN A 106 17.12 15.86 0.25
CA GLN A 106 16.64 15.06 1.37
C GLN A 106 17.13 13.61 1.28
N ALA A 107 17.13 13.01 0.09
CA ALA A 107 17.64 11.65 -0.13
C ALA A 107 19.14 11.56 0.22
N ILE A 108 19.96 12.55 -0.16
CA ILE A 108 21.38 12.59 0.20
C ILE A 108 21.58 12.65 1.72
N LYS A 109 20.78 13.46 2.42
CA LYS A 109 20.82 13.52 3.89
C LYS A 109 20.47 12.16 4.51
N MET A 110 19.48 11.47 3.98
CA MET A 110 19.08 10.15 4.47
C MET A 110 20.15 9.10 4.14
N PHE A 111 20.77 9.16 2.97
CA PHE A 111 21.90 8.31 2.63
C PHE A 111 23.05 8.45 3.65
N GLU A 112 23.45 9.69 3.99
CA GLU A 112 24.47 9.94 5.01
C GLU A 112 24.04 9.43 6.40
N GLN A 113 22.75 9.48 6.73
CA GLN A 113 22.23 8.94 8.00
C GLN A 113 22.26 7.40 8.07
N PHE A 114 21.94 6.73 6.97
CA PHE A 114 21.90 5.27 6.94
C PHE A 114 23.29 4.64 6.84
N PHE A 115 24.18 5.24 6.04
CA PHE A 115 25.47 4.63 5.71
C PHE A 115 26.66 5.30 6.37
N HIS A 116 26.50 6.47 6.99
CA HIS A 116 27.60 7.26 7.60
C HIS A 116 28.73 7.58 6.61
N VAL A 117 28.42 7.65 5.32
CA VAL A 117 29.34 7.97 4.22
C VAL A 117 28.77 9.15 3.43
N SER A 118 29.65 10.06 3.00
CA SER A 118 29.28 11.18 2.15
C SER A 118 29.90 11.07 0.78
N PHE A 119 29.10 11.24 -0.26
CA PHE A 119 29.53 11.26 -1.65
C PHE A 119 29.37 12.66 -2.29
N LYS A 120 29.51 13.74 -1.49
CA LYS A 120 29.29 15.13 -1.94
C LYS A 120 30.03 15.49 -3.21
N ASP A 121 31.27 15.04 -3.36
CA ASP A 121 32.13 15.37 -4.51
C ASP A 121 31.62 14.82 -5.85
N ARG A 122 30.77 13.81 -5.81
CA ARG A 122 30.17 13.19 -7.00
C ARG A 122 28.65 13.23 -7.02
N THR A 123 28.03 14.01 -6.14
CA THR A 123 26.58 14.17 -6.06
C THR A 123 26.13 15.34 -6.91
N ILE A 124 25.07 15.12 -7.68
CA ILE A 124 24.31 16.13 -8.41
C ILE A 124 22.93 16.18 -7.80
N LEU A 125 22.52 17.35 -7.30
CA LEU A 125 21.19 17.52 -6.72
C LEU A 125 20.13 17.59 -7.81
N SER A 126 19.14 16.70 -7.75
CA SER A 126 18.00 16.71 -8.65
C SER A 126 16.99 17.79 -8.31
N ASP A 127 16.41 18.43 -9.31
CA ASP A 127 15.25 19.30 -9.17
C ASP A 127 14.30 19.17 -10.40
N GLU A 128 13.10 19.75 -10.31
CA GLU A 128 12.07 19.61 -11.35
C GLU A 128 12.42 20.37 -12.66
N LYS A 129 13.47 21.18 -12.69
CA LYS A 129 13.96 21.89 -13.89
C LYS A 129 15.11 21.16 -14.58
N MET A 130 15.71 20.21 -13.87
CA MET A 130 16.84 19.45 -14.39
C MET A 130 16.38 18.49 -15.48
N VAL A 131 17.17 18.41 -16.54
CA VAL A 131 17.12 17.34 -17.54
C VAL A 131 18.47 16.65 -17.55
N LEU A 132 18.49 15.36 -17.24
CA LEU A 132 19.68 14.55 -17.37
C LEU A 132 19.73 13.96 -18.78
N ASP A 133 20.78 14.30 -19.51
CA ASP A 133 21.02 13.85 -20.89
C ASP A 133 21.95 12.63 -20.87
N LEU A 134 21.43 11.46 -21.29
CA LEU A 134 22.20 10.22 -21.41
C LEU A 134 22.72 9.97 -22.84
N GLY A 135 22.28 10.77 -23.80
CA GLY A 135 22.50 10.63 -25.24
C GLY A 135 21.16 10.59 -25.95
N VAL A 136 20.56 9.43 -26.10
CA VAL A 136 19.20 9.24 -26.63
C VAL A 136 18.15 9.57 -25.58
N HIS A 137 18.31 9.04 -24.37
CA HIS A 137 17.35 9.22 -23.27
C HIS A 137 17.52 10.57 -22.57
N LYS A 138 16.39 11.22 -22.27
CA LYS A 138 16.31 12.50 -21.57
C LYS A 138 15.45 12.33 -20.32
N LEU A 139 16.06 12.40 -19.14
CA LEU A 139 15.39 12.13 -17.88
C LEU A 139 15.03 13.42 -17.14
N ARG A 140 13.76 13.54 -16.72
CA ARG A 140 13.24 14.60 -15.86
C ARG A 140 12.89 14.07 -14.49
N PHE A 141 12.92 14.94 -13.51
CA PHE A 141 12.64 14.61 -12.10
C PHE A 141 11.35 15.29 -11.64
N ILE A 142 10.47 14.54 -10.98
CA ILE A 142 9.17 15.00 -10.49
C ILE A 142 9.11 14.74 -9.00
N LYS A 143 9.06 15.78 -8.17
CA LYS A 143 8.96 15.63 -6.74
C LYS A 143 7.62 15.02 -6.34
N ALA A 144 7.67 13.95 -5.59
CA ALA A 144 6.52 13.20 -5.06
C ALA A 144 6.58 13.03 -3.53
N PRO A 145 6.75 14.13 -2.76
CA PRO A 145 6.97 14.03 -1.32
C PRO A 145 5.80 13.33 -0.63
N MET A 146 6.12 12.46 0.32
CA MET A 146 5.17 11.61 1.05
C MET A 146 4.38 10.63 0.18
N VAL A 147 4.96 10.23 -0.96
CA VAL A 147 4.43 9.10 -1.76
C VAL A 147 5.53 8.00 -1.86
N HIS A 148 5.94 7.28 -0.72
CA HIS A 148 5.28 7.59 0.57
C HIS A 148 6.23 8.26 1.59
N TRP A 149 7.49 8.51 1.27
CA TRP A 149 8.47 9.20 2.12
C TRP A 149 8.75 10.62 1.61
N PRO A 150 9.35 11.51 2.45
CA PRO A 150 9.47 12.95 2.11
C PRO A 150 10.43 13.25 0.97
N GLU A 151 11.42 12.40 0.71
CA GLU A 151 12.45 12.59 -0.31
C GLU A 151 12.05 12.10 -1.70
N VAL A 152 10.96 11.32 -1.81
CA VAL A 152 10.59 10.60 -3.02
C VAL A 152 10.52 11.52 -4.24
N THR A 153 11.18 11.06 -5.29
CA THR A 153 11.20 11.69 -6.61
C THR A 153 10.84 10.62 -7.65
N PHE A 154 10.01 10.95 -8.62
CA PHE A 154 9.83 10.12 -9.80
C PHE A 154 10.82 10.58 -10.88
N THR A 155 11.32 9.62 -11.65
CA THR A 155 12.10 9.91 -12.85
C THR A 155 11.25 9.61 -14.08
N TYR A 156 11.17 10.56 -15.01
CA TYR A 156 10.42 10.41 -16.26
C TYR A 156 11.38 10.49 -17.45
N ASP A 157 11.40 9.43 -18.25
CA ASP A 157 12.10 9.41 -19.53
C ASP A 157 11.20 9.95 -20.63
N GLU A 158 11.62 11.06 -21.26
CA GLU A 158 10.88 11.72 -22.33
C GLU A 158 10.95 10.95 -23.65
N THR A 159 11.97 10.12 -23.84
CA THR A 159 12.24 9.40 -25.08
C THR A 159 11.29 8.23 -25.27
N ASP A 160 11.30 7.29 -24.34
CA ASP A 160 10.43 6.10 -24.37
C ASP A 160 9.14 6.31 -23.58
N LYS A 161 8.92 7.52 -23.01
CA LYS A 161 7.76 7.89 -22.19
C LYS A 161 7.53 6.94 -21.02
N VAL A 162 8.62 6.59 -20.33
CA VAL A 162 8.63 5.71 -19.18
C VAL A 162 8.62 6.51 -17.89
N LEU A 163 7.68 6.22 -17.00
CA LEU A 163 7.64 6.77 -15.66
C LEU A 163 8.21 5.76 -14.67
N PHE A 164 9.36 6.07 -14.09
CA PHE A 164 9.90 5.37 -12.91
C PHE A 164 9.28 6.05 -11.67
N SER A 165 8.33 5.37 -11.07
CA SER A 165 7.39 5.98 -10.11
C SER A 165 7.73 5.72 -8.65
N ALA A 166 8.98 5.35 -8.35
CA ALA A 166 9.32 4.83 -7.03
C ALA A 166 8.28 3.78 -6.58
N ASP A 167 7.80 3.86 -5.36
CA ASP A 167 6.81 2.93 -4.81
C ASP A 167 5.38 3.14 -5.31
N ALA A 168 5.09 4.29 -5.92
CA ALA A 168 3.75 4.53 -6.43
C ALA A 168 3.36 3.49 -7.50
N PHE A 169 2.11 3.02 -7.42
CA PHE A 169 1.54 1.99 -8.29
C PHE A 169 2.09 0.58 -8.07
N GLY A 170 2.93 0.38 -7.05
CA GLY A 170 3.47 -0.92 -6.66
C GLY A 170 2.45 -1.88 -6.07
N THR A 171 2.86 -3.12 -5.89
CA THR A 171 2.07 -4.19 -5.27
C THR A 171 2.98 -5.18 -4.55
N PHE A 172 2.49 -5.80 -3.48
CA PHE A 172 3.10 -7.02 -2.94
C PHE A 172 2.94 -8.17 -3.95
N GLY A 173 3.67 -9.24 -3.71
CA GLY A 173 3.74 -10.41 -4.56
C GLY A 173 4.98 -10.40 -5.48
N ALA A 174 5.62 -11.54 -5.58
CA ALA A 174 6.72 -11.76 -6.51
C ALA A 174 6.21 -11.77 -7.97
N ILE A 175 7.09 -11.50 -8.92
CA ILE A 175 6.80 -11.54 -10.35
C ILE A 175 6.95 -12.98 -10.85
N HIS A 176 5.93 -13.49 -11.52
CA HIS A 176 5.88 -14.84 -12.04
C HIS A 176 6.26 -14.88 -13.54
N GLY A 177 7.56 -14.97 -13.83
CA GLY A 177 8.10 -15.08 -15.19
C GLY A 177 8.25 -13.74 -15.88
N SER A 178 7.25 -13.27 -16.62
CA SER A 178 7.30 -11.95 -17.28
C SER A 178 7.17 -10.81 -16.27
N ILE A 179 7.99 -9.78 -16.48
CA ILE A 179 7.88 -8.54 -15.67
C ILE A 179 6.65 -7.69 -16.00
N PHE A 180 5.90 -8.01 -17.04
CA PHE A 180 4.78 -7.19 -17.50
C PHE A 180 3.44 -7.64 -16.93
N ALA A 181 2.62 -6.67 -16.54
CA ALA A 181 1.30 -6.88 -15.98
C ALA A 181 0.32 -7.59 -16.94
N ASP A 182 0.44 -7.34 -18.23
CA ASP A 182 -0.38 -7.94 -19.29
C ASP A 182 -0.08 -9.42 -19.60
N ALA A 183 0.94 -9.97 -18.95
CA ALA A 183 1.25 -11.39 -19.04
C ALA A 183 0.39 -12.29 -18.13
N VAL A 184 -0.40 -11.67 -17.22
CA VAL A 184 -1.27 -12.36 -16.27
C VAL A 184 -2.63 -11.66 -16.18
N ASP A 185 -3.62 -12.30 -15.55
CA ASP A 185 -4.81 -11.55 -15.10
C ASP A 185 -4.42 -10.69 -13.87
N TYR A 186 -4.03 -9.45 -14.13
CA TYR A 186 -3.55 -8.55 -13.09
C TYR A 186 -4.56 -8.35 -11.95
N ALA A 187 -5.85 -8.28 -12.27
CA ALA A 187 -6.88 -8.06 -11.28
C ALA A 187 -7.02 -9.23 -10.31
N ASP A 188 -6.88 -10.46 -10.83
CA ASP A 188 -6.93 -11.68 -10.04
C ASP A 188 -5.65 -11.88 -9.21
N VAL A 189 -4.49 -11.77 -9.85
CA VAL A 189 -3.19 -12.05 -9.22
C VAL A 189 -2.77 -10.95 -8.25
N TYR A 190 -2.84 -9.68 -8.67
CA TYR A 190 -2.29 -8.55 -7.91
C TYR A 190 -3.34 -7.59 -7.33
N GLY A 191 -4.62 -7.72 -7.65
CA GLY A 191 -5.63 -6.74 -7.24
C GLY A 191 -5.82 -6.64 -5.72
N THR A 192 -5.70 -7.73 -4.98
CA THR A 192 -5.72 -7.74 -3.51
C THR A 192 -4.39 -7.28 -2.94
N GLU A 193 -3.29 -7.75 -3.47
CA GLU A 193 -1.94 -7.40 -3.03
C GLU A 193 -1.63 -5.92 -3.26
N GLY A 194 -2.07 -5.34 -4.39
CA GLY A 194 -1.95 -3.90 -4.66
C GLY A 194 -2.73 -3.03 -3.67
N ARG A 195 -3.93 -3.49 -3.22
CA ARG A 195 -4.65 -2.80 -2.15
C ARG A 195 -3.91 -2.90 -0.82
N ARG A 196 -3.45 -4.10 -0.44
CA ARG A 196 -2.66 -4.32 0.78
C ARG A 196 -1.40 -3.46 0.79
N TYR A 197 -0.71 -3.39 -0.34
CA TYR A 197 0.46 -2.55 -0.53
C TYR A 197 0.11 -1.08 -0.34
N TYR A 198 -0.81 -0.54 -1.15
CA TYR A 198 -1.19 0.87 -1.10
C TYR A 198 -1.62 1.30 0.30
N THR A 199 -2.48 0.51 0.96
CA THR A 199 -3.06 0.91 2.24
C THR A 199 -2.03 0.94 3.37
N ASN A 200 -1.05 0.04 3.35
CA ASN A 200 -0.02 -0.06 4.38
C ASN A 200 1.19 0.87 4.13
N THR A 201 1.42 1.29 2.90
CA THR A 201 2.50 2.23 2.56
C THR A 201 1.99 3.66 2.41
N THR A 202 1.18 3.91 1.41
CA THR A 202 0.75 5.24 0.96
C THR A 202 -0.60 5.68 1.56
N GLY A 203 -1.34 4.77 2.18
CA GLY A 203 -2.76 4.96 2.57
C GLY A 203 -3.07 6.21 3.38
N LYS A 204 -2.14 6.63 4.24
CA LYS A 204 -2.24 7.86 5.04
C LYS A 204 -2.15 9.14 4.18
N TYR A 205 -1.44 9.10 3.07
CA TYR A 205 -1.02 10.26 2.29
C TYR A 205 -1.85 10.48 1.02
N GLY A 206 -3.13 10.15 1.06
CA GLY A 206 -4.02 10.24 -0.10
C GLY A 206 -4.04 11.60 -0.80
N MET A 207 -3.94 12.72 -0.05
CA MET A 207 -3.85 14.06 -0.63
C MET A 207 -2.58 14.28 -1.47
N GLN A 208 -1.45 13.75 -1.01
CA GLN A 208 -0.18 13.83 -1.71
C GLN A 208 -0.21 12.96 -2.98
N VAL A 209 -0.81 11.76 -2.88
CA VAL A 209 -1.05 10.89 -4.05
C VAL A 209 -1.88 11.61 -5.11
N ILE A 210 -3.00 12.24 -4.73
CA ILE A 210 -3.84 13.01 -5.66
C ILE A 210 -3.04 14.17 -6.28
N SER A 211 -2.19 14.84 -5.51
CA SER A 211 -1.33 15.92 -6.03
C SER A 211 -0.35 15.41 -7.08
N VAL A 212 0.32 14.29 -6.84
CA VAL A 212 1.26 13.70 -7.80
C VAL A 212 0.55 13.20 -9.04
N LEU A 213 -0.61 12.55 -8.90
CA LEU A 213 -1.43 12.14 -10.05
C LEU A 213 -1.82 13.32 -10.95
N LYS A 214 -2.09 14.50 -10.36
CA LYS A 214 -2.35 15.72 -11.15
C LYS A 214 -1.10 16.22 -11.87
N LYS A 215 0.07 16.19 -11.24
CA LYS A 215 1.35 16.57 -11.88
C LYS A 215 1.67 15.69 -13.08
N THR A 216 1.47 14.39 -12.95
CA THR A 216 1.80 13.40 -13.99
C THR A 216 0.73 13.28 -15.07
N ALA A 217 -0.50 13.75 -14.85
CA ALA A 217 -1.62 13.60 -15.78
C ALA A 217 -1.41 14.27 -17.15
N ALA A 218 -0.55 15.27 -17.24
CA ALA A 218 -0.24 15.98 -18.49
C ALA A 218 0.91 15.32 -19.29
N LEU A 219 1.59 14.34 -18.70
CA LEU A 219 2.71 13.66 -19.37
C LEU A 219 2.17 12.50 -20.21
N PRO A 220 2.69 12.32 -21.43
CA PRO A 220 2.46 11.10 -22.19
C PRO A 220 3.25 9.95 -21.52
N ILE A 221 2.56 9.05 -20.83
CA ILE A 221 3.18 7.92 -20.14
C ILE A 221 2.73 6.64 -20.82
N ASP A 222 3.65 6.00 -21.52
CA ASP A 222 3.39 4.74 -22.19
C ASP A 222 3.64 3.55 -21.25
N ILE A 223 4.66 3.65 -20.37
CA ILE A 223 5.05 2.59 -19.43
C ILE A 223 5.21 3.17 -18.03
N ILE A 224 4.76 2.43 -17.00
CA ILE A 224 5.01 2.72 -15.58
C ILE A 224 5.88 1.60 -15.00
N CYS A 225 7.01 1.99 -14.43
CA CYS A 225 8.00 1.17 -13.76
C CYS A 225 8.02 1.53 -12.28
N SER A 226 7.35 0.74 -11.44
CA SER A 226 7.39 0.89 -9.98
C SER A 226 8.50 0.06 -9.37
N LEU A 227 8.84 0.33 -8.10
CA LEU A 227 9.87 -0.41 -7.37
C LEU A 227 9.40 -1.77 -6.83
N HIS A 228 8.07 -2.04 -6.90
CA HIS A 228 7.49 -3.35 -6.59
C HIS A 228 6.41 -3.75 -7.61
N GLY A 229 6.28 -5.05 -7.83
CA GLY A 229 5.27 -5.61 -8.72
C GLY A 229 5.58 -5.43 -10.20
N PRO A 230 4.64 -5.83 -11.08
CA PRO A 230 4.89 -5.84 -12.52
C PRO A 230 4.85 -4.45 -13.17
N VAL A 231 5.59 -4.32 -14.26
CA VAL A 231 5.62 -3.14 -15.13
C VAL A 231 4.29 -3.02 -15.88
N LEU A 232 3.71 -1.81 -15.88
CA LEU A 232 2.44 -1.50 -16.55
C LEU A 232 2.71 -0.86 -17.91
N ARG A 233 2.41 -1.57 -19.00
CA ARG A 233 2.65 -1.08 -20.37
C ARG A 233 1.39 -0.98 -21.23
N THR A 234 0.26 -1.54 -20.79
CA THR A 234 -0.99 -1.41 -21.53
C THR A 234 -1.88 -0.32 -20.92
N GLU A 235 -2.70 0.32 -21.75
CA GLU A 235 -3.68 1.30 -21.26
C GLU A 235 -4.67 0.69 -20.28
N LYS A 236 -5.06 -0.58 -20.50
CA LYS A 236 -5.96 -1.32 -19.61
C LYS A 236 -5.39 -1.45 -18.20
N ASP A 237 -4.13 -1.87 -18.08
CA ASP A 237 -3.51 -2.14 -16.78
C ASP A 237 -3.18 -0.83 -16.06
N LYS A 238 -2.64 0.17 -16.78
CA LYS A 238 -2.42 1.53 -16.25
C LYS A 238 -3.73 2.12 -15.71
N ALA A 239 -4.80 2.09 -16.50
CA ALA A 239 -6.10 2.61 -16.10
C ALA A 239 -6.67 1.85 -14.89
N TYR A 240 -6.53 0.53 -14.83
CA TYR A 240 -6.96 -0.28 -13.70
C TYR A 240 -6.28 0.17 -12.41
N VAL A 241 -4.95 0.23 -12.40
CA VAL A 241 -4.16 0.59 -11.20
C VAL A 241 -4.40 2.04 -10.80
N ILE A 242 -4.32 2.99 -11.74
CA ILE A 242 -4.51 4.43 -11.46
C ILE A 242 -5.92 4.70 -10.91
N ASN A 243 -6.96 4.07 -11.45
CA ASN A 243 -8.32 4.26 -10.96
C ASN A 243 -8.51 3.69 -9.55
N ARG A 244 -7.86 2.56 -9.21
CA ARG A 244 -7.86 2.00 -7.87
C ARG A 244 -7.15 2.93 -6.89
N VAL A 245 -5.95 3.39 -7.23
CA VAL A 245 -5.18 4.34 -6.42
C VAL A 245 -5.96 5.63 -6.18
N LYS A 246 -6.64 6.19 -7.19
CA LYS A 246 -7.51 7.37 -7.03
C LYS A 246 -8.64 7.13 -6.02
N LYS A 247 -9.31 5.98 -6.09
CA LYS A 247 -10.37 5.60 -5.14
C LYS A 247 -9.82 5.49 -3.72
N TRP A 248 -8.71 4.78 -3.55
CA TRP A 248 -8.10 4.60 -2.24
C TRP A 248 -7.61 5.93 -1.66
N ALA A 249 -6.96 6.78 -2.46
CA ALA A 249 -6.48 8.10 -2.06
C ALA A 249 -7.61 9.05 -1.58
N SER A 250 -8.82 8.85 -2.06
CA SER A 250 -10.01 9.59 -1.62
C SER A 250 -10.85 8.85 -0.58
N PHE A 251 -10.41 7.69 -0.11
CA PHE A 251 -11.20 6.78 0.75
C PHE A 251 -12.58 6.44 0.17
N THR A 252 -12.71 6.42 -1.15
CA THR A 252 -13.93 6.00 -1.83
C THR A 252 -14.05 4.48 -1.76
N PRO A 253 -15.12 3.91 -1.18
CA PRO A 253 -15.27 2.47 -1.06
C PRO A 253 -15.52 1.80 -2.42
N ASP A 254 -15.15 0.52 -2.53
CA ASP A 254 -15.48 -0.29 -3.70
C ASP A 254 -16.96 -0.69 -3.73
N TYR A 255 -17.55 -0.92 -2.53
CA TYR A 255 -18.92 -1.40 -2.37
C TYR A 255 -19.69 -0.58 -1.34
N THR A 256 -20.96 -0.29 -1.62
CA THR A 256 -21.92 0.12 -0.59
C THR A 256 -22.38 -1.15 0.14
N SER A 257 -21.69 -1.50 1.22
CA SER A 257 -21.85 -2.74 1.98
C SER A 257 -21.14 -2.60 3.33
N ALA A 258 -21.11 -3.65 4.16
CA ALA A 258 -20.46 -3.65 5.46
C ALA A 258 -19.31 -4.65 5.58
N SER A 259 -18.20 -4.21 6.20
CA SER A 259 -17.17 -5.06 6.80
C SER A 259 -17.41 -5.14 8.31
N ILE A 260 -17.52 -6.36 8.82
CA ILE A 260 -17.77 -6.64 10.24
C ILE A 260 -16.47 -7.12 10.87
N PHE A 261 -15.81 -6.24 11.60
CA PHE A 261 -14.58 -6.52 12.34
C PHE A 261 -14.95 -6.93 13.77
N PHE A 262 -14.56 -8.11 14.16
CA PHE A 262 -14.86 -8.58 15.49
C PHE A 262 -13.64 -9.17 16.20
N ALA A 263 -13.62 -9.03 17.53
CA ALA A 263 -12.77 -9.81 18.41
C ALA A 263 -13.68 -10.63 19.33
N SER A 264 -13.32 -11.89 19.62
CA SER A 264 -14.14 -12.75 20.45
C SER A 264 -13.28 -13.67 21.33
N ALA A 265 -13.56 -13.72 22.63
CA ALA A 265 -12.81 -14.57 23.56
C ALA A 265 -13.36 -16.01 23.59
N TYR A 266 -14.69 -16.17 23.72
CA TYR A 266 -15.37 -17.46 23.92
C TYR A 266 -16.48 -17.71 22.87
N GLY A 267 -16.45 -17.01 21.73
CA GLY A 267 -17.37 -17.20 20.63
C GLY A 267 -18.65 -16.36 20.66
N HIS A 268 -19.08 -15.80 21.79
CA HIS A 268 -20.36 -15.10 21.88
C HIS A 268 -20.41 -13.81 21.07
N THR A 269 -19.32 -13.03 21.03
CA THR A 269 -19.22 -11.83 20.17
C THR A 269 -19.17 -12.23 18.69
N ALA A 270 -18.47 -13.32 18.36
CA ALA A 270 -18.44 -13.86 16.99
C ALA A 270 -19.83 -14.31 16.55
N MET A 271 -20.62 -14.94 17.45
CA MET A 271 -22.02 -15.32 17.17
C MET A 271 -22.89 -14.09 16.86
N ALA A 272 -22.76 -13.03 17.66
CA ALA A 272 -23.50 -11.78 17.42
C ALA A 272 -23.11 -11.14 16.06
N ALA A 273 -21.80 -11.09 15.74
CA ALA A 273 -21.31 -10.60 14.46
C ALA A 273 -21.82 -11.44 13.28
N THR A 274 -21.82 -12.76 13.41
CA THR A 274 -22.32 -13.69 12.40
C THR A 274 -23.83 -13.55 12.20
N ARG A 275 -24.60 -13.46 13.29
CA ARG A 275 -26.05 -13.28 13.23
C ARG A 275 -26.41 -11.96 12.56
N LEU A 276 -25.69 -10.86 12.89
CA LEU A 276 -25.87 -9.57 12.23
C LEU A 276 -25.62 -9.68 10.71
N ALA A 277 -24.53 -10.36 10.29
CA ALA A 277 -24.26 -10.57 8.88
C ALA A 277 -25.38 -11.35 8.18
N THR A 278 -25.93 -12.38 8.84
CA THR A 278 -27.10 -13.13 8.32
C THR A 278 -28.31 -12.22 8.15
N LEU A 279 -28.64 -11.47 9.19
CA LEU A 279 -29.78 -10.53 9.16
C LEU A 279 -29.63 -9.47 8.04
N LEU A 280 -28.43 -8.92 7.84
CA LEU A 280 -28.14 -7.99 6.76
C LEU A 280 -28.29 -8.66 5.38
N SER A 281 -27.83 -9.90 5.23
CA SER A 281 -27.97 -10.67 3.99
C SER A 281 -29.42 -10.98 3.66
N GLU A 282 -30.23 -11.34 4.64
CA GLU A 282 -31.69 -11.57 4.52
C GLU A 282 -32.42 -10.30 4.05
N ARG A 283 -31.92 -9.11 4.43
CA ARG A 283 -32.44 -7.81 4.00
C ARG A 283 -31.93 -7.36 2.62
N GLY A 284 -31.13 -8.18 1.96
CA GLY A 284 -30.63 -7.93 0.61
C GLY A 284 -29.26 -7.25 0.52
N VAL A 285 -28.57 -7.01 1.64
CA VAL A 285 -27.19 -6.50 1.60
C VAL A 285 -26.27 -7.56 1.01
N ARG A 286 -25.43 -7.18 0.04
CA ARG A 286 -24.49 -8.05 -0.66
C ARG A 286 -23.05 -7.67 -0.34
N ASN A 287 -22.10 -8.53 -0.70
CA ASN A 287 -20.65 -8.27 -0.53
C ASN A 287 -20.22 -8.01 0.93
N LEU A 288 -20.92 -8.59 1.91
CA LEU A 288 -20.54 -8.55 3.31
C LEU A 288 -19.20 -9.28 3.54
N LYS A 289 -18.45 -8.84 4.54
CA LYS A 289 -17.21 -9.52 4.97
C LYS A 289 -17.14 -9.53 6.48
N LEU A 290 -16.92 -10.72 7.07
CA LEU A 290 -16.55 -10.87 8.48
C LEU A 290 -15.03 -11.01 8.59
N ILE A 291 -14.45 -10.31 9.55
CA ILE A 291 -13.00 -10.30 9.82
C ILE A 291 -12.79 -10.55 11.32
N ASP A 292 -12.20 -11.70 11.65
CA ASP A 292 -11.79 -12.03 13.02
C ASP A 292 -10.42 -11.38 13.30
N LEU A 293 -10.42 -10.34 14.12
CA LEU A 293 -9.20 -9.61 14.48
C LEU A 293 -8.25 -10.42 15.37
N CYS A 294 -8.72 -11.51 15.98
CA CYS A 294 -7.87 -12.35 16.83
C CYS A 294 -6.88 -13.20 16.00
N VAL A 295 -7.15 -13.39 14.70
CA VAL A 295 -6.34 -14.23 13.80
C VAL A 295 -5.91 -13.53 12.53
N THR A 296 -6.57 -12.42 12.17
CA THR A 296 -6.22 -11.62 10.97
C THR A 296 -5.14 -10.60 11.33
N PRO A 297 -4.02 -10.54 10.60
CA PRO A 297 -3.04 -9.48 10.78
C PRO A 297 -3.68 -8.09 10.67
N VAL A 298 -3.25 -7.16 11.52
CA VAL A 298 -3.80 -5.79 11.55
C VAL A 298 -3.69 -5.10 10.19
N SER A 299 -2.58 -5.30 9.49
CA SER A 299 -2.33 -4.79 8.14
C SER A 299 -3.37 -5.28 7.11
N ASP A 300 -3.79 -6.54 7.20
CA ASP A 300 -4.80 -7.11 6.32
C ASP A 300 -6.20 -6.62 6.68
N ALA A 301 -6.50 -6.52 7.98
CA ALA A 301 -7.74 -5.93 8.47
C ALA A 301 -7.86 -4.45 8.04
N TRP A 302 -6.76 -3.68 8.15
CA TRP A 302 -6.71 -2.29 7.68
C TRP A 302 -6.98 -2.19 6.17
N ALA A 303 -6.42 -3.06 5.35
CA ALA A 303 -6.67 -3.08 3.91
C ALA A 303 -8.16 -3.33 3.56
N GLU A 304 -8.89 -4.09 4.40
CA GLU A 304 -10.32 -4.33 4.20
C GLU A 304 -11.22 -3.14 4.55
N VAL A 305 -10.74 -2.17 5.34
CA VAL A 305 -11.46 -0.90 5.62
C VAL A 305 -11.73 -0.11 4.34
N PHE A 306 -10.85 -0.18 3.33
CA PHE A 306 -10.99 0.56 2.08
C PHE A 306 -12.10 0.00 1.15
N ARG A 307 -12.54 -1.25 1.37
CA ARG A 307 -13.44 -1.90 0.44
C ARG A 307 -14.91 -1.52 0.60
N ARG A 308 -15.36 -1.25 1.84
CA ARG A 308 -16.80 -1.09 2.11
C ARG A 308 -17.09 0.23 2.80
N SER A 309 -18.30 0.75 2.51
CA SER A 309 -18.75 2.03 3.04
C SER A 309 -19.08 1.99 4.53
N HIS A 310 -19.49 0.81 5.04
CA HIS A 310 -19.89 0.62 6.43
C HIS A 310 -18.93 -0.31 7.16
N LEU A 311 -18.64 0.03 8.40
CA LEU A 311 -17.87 -0.80 9.32
C LEU A 311 -18.75 -1.18 10.50
N VAL A 312 -18.71 -2.42 10.90
CA VAL A 312 -19.26 -2.86 12.18
C VAL A 312 -18.09 -3.28 13.07
N LEU A 313 -18.01 -2.73 14.27
CA LEU A 313 -16.98 -3.03 15.26
C LEU A 313 -17.63 -3.80 16.39
N ALA A 314 -17.17 -5.04 16.64
CA ALA A 314 -17.72 -5.89 17.68
C ALA A 314 -16.64 -6.44 18.61
N ALA A 315 -16.68 -6.11 19.90
CA ALA A 315 -15.66 -6.59 20.84
C ALA A 315 -16.20 -6.82 22.26
N PRO A 316 -15.66 -7.81 22.98
CA PRO A 316 -15.96 -7.98 24.40
C PRO A 316 -15.20 -6.96 25.25
N THR A 317 -15.79 -6.63 26.41
CA THR A 317 -15.08 -5.94 27.48
C THR A 317 -14.12 -6.93 28.15
N MET A 318 -12.84 -6.59 28.20
CA MET A 318 -11.79 -7.37 28.86
C MET A 318 -11.06 -6.49 29.87
N ASN A 319 -11.01 -6.89 31.13
CA ASN A 319 -10.34 -6.14 32.20
C ASN A 319 -10.76 -4.65 32.26
N MET A 320 -12.05 -4.38 32.07
CA MET A 320 -12.63 -3.03 31.99
C MET A 320 -12.03 -2.18 30.85
N CYS A 321 -11.51 -2.83 29.80
CA CYS A 321 -10.92 -2.22 28.61
C CYS A 321 -11.39 -2.92 27.34
N LEU A 322 -10.82 -2.50 26.19
CA LEU A 322 -11.00 -3.18 24.91
C LEU A 322 -10.22 -4.50 24.88
N ASN A 323 -10.74 -5.45 24.10
CA ASN A 323 -9.94 -6.60 23.66
C ASN A 323 -8.68 -6.10 22.93
N PRO A 324 -7.47 -6.65 23.20
CA PRO A 324 -6.21 -6.17 22.61
C PRO A 324 -6.21 -6.17 21.07
N ALA A 325 -6.81 -7.17 20.41
CA ALA A 325 -6.87 -7.21 18.96
C ALA A 325 -7.73 -6.07 18.37
N MET A 326 -8.88 -5.77 19.00
CA MET A 326 -9.68 -4.59 18.62
C MET A 326 -8.94 -3.29 18.91
N ALA A 327 -8.24 -3.18 20.03
CA ALA A 327 -7.47 -1.99 20.37
C ALA A 327 -6.36 -1.72 19.34
N ALA A 328 -5.62 -2.74 18.93
CA ALA A 328 -4.59 -2.63 17.90
C ALA A 328 -5.18 -2.20 16.54
N PHE A 329 -6.30 -2.78 16.13
CA PHE A 329 -6.99 -2.41 14.89
C PHE A 329 -7.48 -0.95 14.91
N LEU A 330 -8.09 -0.50 16.00
CA LEU A 330 -8.55 0.88 16.14
C LEU A 330 -7.38 1.88 16.18
N HIS A 331 -6.27 1.49 16.80
CA HIS A 331 -5.04 2.30 16.79
C HIS A 331 -4.53 2.47 15.36
N GLU A 332 -4.47 1.40 14.58
CA GLU A 332 -4.07 1.45 13.18
C GLU A 332 -4.99 2.35 12.36
N CYS A 333 -6.31 2.15 12.44
CA CYS A 333 -7.29 2.99 11.75
C CYS A 333 -7.10 4.49 12.07
N THR A 334 -6.86 4.81 13.34
CA THR A 334 -6.68 6.20 13.81
C THR A 334 -5.35 6.78 13.30
N THR A 335 -4.26 6.03 13.41
CA THR A 335 -2.91 6.44 13.00
C THR A 335 -2.83 6.67 11.50
N MET A 336 -3.46 5.79 10.72
CA MET A 336 -3.51 5.87 9.26
C MET A 336 -4.55 6.87 8.74
N GLY A 337 -5.35 7.46 9.64
CA GLY A 337 -6.25 8.56 9.32
C GLY A 337 -7.48 8.14 8.52
N ILE A 338 -8.15 7.08 8.96
CA ILE A 338 -9.43 6.63 8.40
C ILE A 338 -10.42 7.79 8.23
N GLN A 339 -11.17 7.76 7.14
CA GLN A 339 -12.24 8.73 6.88
C GLN A 339 -13.31 8.16 5.93
N ASN A 340 -14.43 8.90 5.82
CA ASN A 340 -15.54 8.57 4.91
C ASN A 340 -16.14 7.18 5.17
N ARG A 341 -16.43 6.85 6.44
CA ARG A 341 -17.07 5.57 6.80
C ARG A 341 -18.25 5.81 7.74
N LYS A 342 -19.27 4.98 7.61
CA LYS A 342 -20.33 4.84 8.59
C LYS A 342 -20.04 3.66 9.49
N VAL A 343 -20.25 3.81 10.79
CA VAL A 343 -19.78 2.83 11.79
C VAL A 343 -20.89 2.45 12.75
N ALA A 344 -21.13 1.16 12.89
CA ALA A 344 -21.96 0.60 13.95
C ALA A 344 -21.08 -0.14 14.97
N ILE A 345 -21.48 -0.15 16.23
CA ILE A 345 -20.67 -0.64 17.34
C ILE A 345 -21.46 -1.62 18.19
N LEU A 346 -20.87 -2.80 18.45
CA LEU A 346 -21.38 -3.82 19.37
C LEU A 346 -20.36 -4.05 20.48
N GLY A 347 -20.70 -3.71 21.70
CA GLY A 347 -19.94 -4.12 22.89
C GLY A 347 -20.56 -5.35 23.52
N ASN A 348 -19.75 -6.27 24.06
CA ASN A 348 -20.23 -7.45 24.77
C ASN A 348 -19.65 -7.52 26.17
N SER A 349 -20.51 -7.76 27.15
CA SER A 349 -20.12 -8.04 28.53
C SER A 349 -21.27 -8.68 29.31
N SER A 350 -20.97 -9.50 30.32
CA SER A 350 -22.01 -10.10 31.19
C SER A 350 -22.12 -9.37 32.55
N TRP A 351 -20.99 -9.11 33.19
CA TRP A 351 -20.91 -8.54 34.55
C TRP A 351 -20.54 -7.05 34.61
N ALA A 352 -20.03 -6.50 33.49
CA ALA A 352 -19.63 -5.10 33.39
C ALA A 352 -20.66 -4.29 32.57
N PRO A 353 -20.70 -2.95 32.67
CA PRO A 353 -21.40 -2.13 31.71
C PRO A 353 -20.76 -2.25 30.32
N ASN A 354 -21.38 -1.64 29.31
CA ASN A 354 -20.87 -1.66 27.93
C ASN A 354 -19.57 -0.83 27.78
N VAL A 355 -18.48 -1.25 28.45
CA VAL A 355 -17.20 -0.52 28.43
C VAL A 355 -16.56 -0.57 27.06
N SER A 356 -16.51 -1.72 26.42
CA SER A 356 -15.93 -1.86 25.08
C SER A 356 -16.69 -1.01 24.05
N GLY A 357 -18.03 -1.03 24.08
CA GLY A 357 -18.85 -0.19 23.20
C GLY A 357 -18.57 1.30 23.40
N LYS A 358 -18.48 1.77 24.65
CA LYS A 358 -18.14 3.17 24.94
C LYS A 358 -16.75 3.56 24.45
N LEU A 359 -15.73 2.73 24.73
CA LEU A 359 -14.35 3.01 24.31
C LEU A 359 -14.21 3.03 22.77
N MET A 360 -14.87 2.09 22.06
CA MET A 360 -14.91 2.12 20.62
C MET A 360 -15.57 3.39 20.08
N LYS A 361 -16.72 3.81 20.69
CA LYS A 361 -17.41 5.05 20.31
C LYS A 361 -16.51 6.28 20.52
N ASP A 362 -15.84 6.37 21.66
CA ASP A 362 -14.95 7.49 21.97
C ASP A 362 -13.81 7.61 20.91
N ILE A 363 -13.21 6.49 20.50
CA ILE A 363 -12.18 6.48 19.46
C ILE A 363 -12.76 6.85 18.09
N VAL A 364 -13.84 6.19 17.66
CA VAL A 364 -14.47 6.44 16.34
C VAL A 364 -14.91 7.89 16.18
N SER A 365 -15.36 8.53 17.27
CA SER A 365 -15.78 9.95 17.27
C SER A 365 -14.64 10.91 16.91
N THR A 366 -13.38 10.48 16.96
CA THR A 366 -12.22 11.26 16.51
C THR A 366 -11.94 11.15 15.02
N TRP A 367 -12.56 10.20 14.32
CA TRP A 367 -12.28 9.93 12.92
C TRP A 367 -12.95 10.95 12.00
N LYS A 368 -12.19 11.46 11.02
CA LYS A 368 -12.67 12.48 10.10
C LYS A 368 -13.76 11.97 9.15
N LYS A 369 -14.88 12.70 9.06
CA LYS A 369 -15.97 12.34 8.14
C LYS A 369 -16.46 10.89 8.34
N CYS A 370 -16.37 10.39 9.55
CA CYS A 370 -16.98 9.14 9.95
C CYS A 370 -18.23 9.45 10.80
N GLU A 371 -19.26 8.64 10.60
CA GLU A 371 -20.56 8.77 11.27
C GLU A 371 -20.84 7.51 12.07
N ILE A 372 -21.24 7.65 13.33
CA ILE A 372 -21.73 6.53 14.13
C ILE A 372 -23.25 6.45 13.91
N ILE A 373 -23.72 5.31 13.38
CA ILE A 373 -25.10 5.15 12.94
C ILE A 373 -26.08 5.17 14.11
N GLU A 374 -25.75 4.47 15.20
CA GLU A 374 -26.59 4.39 16.41
C GLU A 374 -25.70 4.31 17.65
N GLU A 375 -26.32 4.46 18.84
CA GLU A 375 -25.64 4.19 20.10
C GLU A 375 -25.10 2.75 20.14
N PRO A 376 -23.93 2.52 20.76
CA PRO A 376 -23.33 1.19 20.81
C PRO A 376 -24.26 0.15 21.41
N LEU A 377 -24.61 -0.87 20.63
CA LEU A 377 -25.42 -1.99 21.11
C LEU A 377 -24.66 -2.76 22.21
N HIS A 378 -25.35 -3.05 23.32
CA HIS A 378 -24.80 -3.87 24.39
C HIS A 378 -25.34 -5.29 24.34
N VAL A 379 -24.52 -6.21 23.88
CA VAL A 379 -24.78 -7.66 23.99
C VAL A 379 -24.45 -8.10 25.41
N LYS A 380 -25.43 -8.65 26.13
CA LYS A 380 -25.27 -9.10 27.53
C LYS A 380 -24.93 -10.59 27.59
N GLY A 381 -23.64 -10.91 27.37
CA GLY A 381 -23.12 -12.28 27.37
C GLY A 381 -23.32 -12.96 26.02
N SER A 382 -24.50 -13.49 25.73
CA SER A 382 -24.82 -14.12 24.44
C SER A 382 -26.12 -13.57 23.84
N ILE A 383 -26.29 -13.79 22.56
CA ILE A 383 -27.55 -13.46 21.85
C ILE A 383 -28.48 -14.67 21.83
N THR A 384 -29.78 -14.41 21.73
CA THR A 384 -30.81 -15.37 21.33
C THR A 384 -31.14 -15.21 19.85
N GLY A 385 -31.85 -16.19 19.26
CA GLY A 385 -32.25 -16.09 17.85
C GLY A 385 -33.14 -14.87 17.54
N ASP A 386 -33.90 -14.42 18.55
CA ASP A 386 -34.89 -13.35 18.45
C ASP A 386 -34.46 -12.10 19.25
N ASP A 387 -33.17 -11.75 19.20
CA ASP A 387 -32.65 -10.55 19.85
C ASP A 387 -33.14 -9.29 19.10
N GLU A 388 -34.17 -8.64 19.66
CA GLU A 388 -34.85 -7.49 19.05
C GLU A 388 -33.90 -6.32 18.79
N ALA A 389 -32.92 -6.10 19.69
CA ALA A 389 -32.00 -5.00 19.53
C ALA A 389 -30.99 -5.24 18.37
N LEU A 390 -30.58 -6.49 18.17
CA LEU A 390 -29.72 -6.87 17.04
C LEU A 390 -30.51 -6.82 15.72
N ILE A 391 -31.78 -7.22 15.75
CA ILE A 391 -32.69 -7.16 14.60
C ILE A 391 -32.90 -5.67 14.19
N SER A 392 -33.19 -4.78 15.16
CA SER A 392 -33.34 -3.35 14.93
C SER A 392 -32.08 -2.72 14.32
N LEU A 393 -30.89 -3.05 14.85
CA LEU A 393 -29.62 -2.57 14.28
C LEU A 393 -29.43 -3.06 12.83
N ALA A 394 -29.82 -4.32 12.54
CA ALA A 394 -29.75 -4.85 11.18
C ALA A 394 -30.72 -4.12 10.22
N ASP A 395 -31.92 -3.74 10.69
CA ASP A 395 -32.88 -2.96 9.91
C ASP A 395 -32.32 -1.58 9.56
N THR A 396 -31.81 -0.86 10.57
CA THR A 396 -31.22 0.47 10.39
C THR A 396 -30.01 0.41 9.43
N LEU A 397 -29.08 -0.52 9.65
CA LEU A 397 -27.92 -0.69 8.78
C LEU A 397 -28.29 -1.07 7.35
N ALA A 398 -29.23 -1.98 7.16
CA ALA A 398 -29.66 -2.39 5.83
C ALA A 398 -30.36 -1.25 5.09
N ALA A 399 -31.22 -0.48 5.77
CA ALA A 399 -31.88 0.68 5.18
C ALA A 399 -30.84 1.71 4.70
N ASP A 400 -29.86 2.04 5.53
CA ASP A 400 -28.81 3.00 5.20
C ASP A 400 -27.90 2.49 4.05
N ILE A 401 -27.48 1.22 4.08
CA ILE A 401 -26.67 0.60 3.02
C ILE A 401 -27.40 0.58 1.68
N LEU A 402 -28.71 0.30 1.68
CA LEU A 402 -29.51 0.13 0.47
C LEU A 402 -30.11 1.46 -0.03
N GLY A 403 -29.91 2.57 0.68
CA GLY A 403 -30.46 3.88 0.34
C GLY A 403 -31.99 3.90 0.40
N LYS A 404 -32.60 3.05 1.25
CA LYS A 404 -34.05 3.05 1.48
C LYS A 404 -34.31 4.01 2.65
N GLU A 405 -35.04 5.07 2.40
CA GLU A 405 -35.59 5.89 3.49
C GLU A 405 -36.43 4.99 4.41
N GLY A 406 -36.26 5.15 5.72
CA GLY A 406 -36.66 4.23 6.75
C GLY A 406 -38.05 3.61 6.56
N ALA A 407 -38.09 2.28 6.67
CA ALA A 407 -39.35 1.52 6.77
C ALA A 407 -39.85 1.53 8.20
#